data_f735cbd93ac61abc6ba74717d61182f9
#
_entry.id   f735cbd93ac61abc6ba74717d61182f9
#
_cell.length_a   1.000
_cell.length_b   1.000
_cell.length_c   1.000
_cell.angle_alpha   90.00
_cell.angle_beta   90.00
_cell.angle_gamma   90.00
#
_symmetry.space_group_name_H-M   'P 1'
#
loop_
_entity.id
_entity.type
_entity.pdbx_description
1 polymer ?
#
loop_
_entity_poly.entity_id
_entity_poly.type
_entity_poly.pdbx_seq_one_letter_code
_entity_poly.pdbx_strand_id
1 'polypeptide(L)'
;MNAWDDDGGFGGRKKKRQAAPAPKPEPVKIEKAVINGETITVKELSEKIGKPAAEIIKKLFILGIMATINQEIDFDTCSLIASDYGIELEQNIAKTYEDVLLEGVDEDKDENLVERPPVVTIMGHVDHGKTSLLDAIRHSSITEGEAGGITQHIGAYTVTCNGRQITFIDPPGHEAFTAMRARGAQVTDIVILVVAADDGIMPQTVEAINHSKAAGVPIIVAINKMDKPAANPDRVKQQLTEYGLVSEEWGGDTICVPVSAKTKDGLDNLLEMVLLQADVLELKANPNRMAKGIIIEAELDKGRGPIATVLVQNGTLKVGDPIVAGMAYGRVRAMMDDKGRRVTKAGPSTPVEVLGFNEVPSAGDMLNAAEIDKLSRQVAEERRDKLKAEQLKNTHKVSLDDLFNQIAEGQMKDLNIIIKADVQGSVEAVRQALEKLSNDEVRVRCIHGAVGAITDSDVIFASASNAIVIGFNVRPNTSARALAEKENVDIRLYRIIYNAIEDIQNAMKGLFKPVFKEVELGRISVRNTFKVSGVGTIAGAYVQDGKVSRNAQVRVVRDGIVVHEGKISSLKRFKDDVKEVAAGYECGIGIENFNDIHEGDTIEAFVMEEVKR
;
A
#
# COMPACT_ATOMS: atom_id res chain seq x y z
N MET A 1 -22.10 81.76 -20.64
CA MET A 1 -21.73 83.14 -20.97
C MET A 1 -20.33 83.07 -21.52
N ASN A 2 -20.27 83.11 -22.79
CA ASN A 2 -19.51 84.04 -23.67
C ASN A 2 -17.98 83.99 -23.48
N ALA A 3 -17.19 84.00 -24.47
CA ALA A 3 -17.20 84.09 -25.96
C ALA A 3 -15.74 84.03 -26.40
N TRP A 4 -15.42 83.34 -27.46
CA TRP A 4 -14.82 83.81 -28.71
C TRP A 4 -13.68 84.83 -28.59
N ASP A 5 -12.52 84.44 -29.18
CA ASP A 5 -11.98 84.94 -30.48
C ASP A 5 -10.57 84.33 -30.64
N ASP A 6 -10.22 83.57 -31.61
CA ASP A 6 -9.84 83.79 -32.97
C ASP A 6 -8.70 84.85 -33.11
N ASP A 7 -7.53 84.46 -33.48
CA ASP A 7 -6.82 85.05 -34.62
C ASP A 7 -5.59 84.24 -35.07
N GLY A 8 -5.41 84.19 -36.34
CA GLY A 8 -4.43 83.39 -37.05
C GLY A 8 -3.05 84.07 -37.15
N GLY A 9 -2.08 83.28 -37.42
CA GLY A 9 -0.71 83.73 -37.71
C GLY A 9 0.13 82.68 -38.39
N PHE A 10 0.33 82.87 -39.68
CA PHE A 10 1.22 82.18 -40.60
C PHE A 10 2.68 82.08 -40.13
N GLY A 11 3.33 80.92 -40.35
CA GLY A 11 4.71 80.97 -40.79
C GLY A 11 5.71 80.14 -40.09
N GLY A 12 6.28 79.18 -40.75
CA GLY A 12 7.62 78.71 -40.47
C GLY A 12 7.85 77.19 -40.26
N ARG A 13 7.93 76.47 -41.37
CA ARG A 13 8.53 75.11 -41.33
C ARG A 13 9.94 75.15 -40.85
N LYS A 14 10.19 74.84 -39.56
CA LYS A 14 11.50 74.40 -39.03
C LYS A 14 11.71 72.92 -39.29
N LYS A 15 12.68 72.54 -40.12
CA LYS A 15 13.19 71.22 -40.34
C LYS A 15 13.63 70.68 -38.97
N LYS A 16 12.94 69.62 -38.45
CA LYS A 16 13.45 68.79 -37.33
C LYS A 16 14.76 68.14 -37.77
N ARG A 17 15.84 68.53 -37.14
CA ARG A 17 17.11 67.76 -37.15
C ARG A 17 16.80 66.38 -36.57
N GLN A 18 17.05 65.31 -37.33
CA GLN A 18 17.11 63.96 -36.85
C GLN A 18 18.23 63.89 -35.79
N ALA A 19 17.83 63.58 -34.54
CA ALA A 19 18.76 63.20 -33.51
C ALA A 19 19.46 61.89 -33.92
N ALA A 20 20.76 61.83 -33.77
CA ALA A 20 21.57 60.64 -33.99
C ALA A 20 21.03 59.50 -33.07
N PRO A 21 21.02 58.24 -33.54
CA PRO A 21 20.63 57.14 -32.72
C PRO A 21 21.55 57.04 -31.50
N ALA A 22 20.94 56.94 -30.30
CA ALA A 22 21.66 56.68 -29.06
C ALA A 22 22.53 55.43 -29.22
N PRO A 23 23.76 55.42 -28.70
CA PRO A 23 24.62 54.24 -28.74
C PRO A 23 23.87 53.06 -28.07
N LYS A 24 23.83 51.91 -28.76
CA LYS A 24 23.33 50.66 -28.16
C LYS A 24 24.16 50.40 -26.90
N PRO A 25 23.51 50.07 -25.78
CA PRO A 25 24.28 49.69 -24.58
C PRO A 25 25.18 48.50 -24.93
N GLU A 26 26.45 48.63 -24.59
CA GLU A 26 27.38 47.53 -24.74
C GLU A 26 26.90 46.34 -23.92
N PRO A 27 26.99 45.08 -24.44
CA PRO A 27 26.55 43.92 -23.73
C PRO A 27 27.37 43.78 -22.44
N VAL A 28 26.72 43.84 -21.31
CA VAL A 28 27.34 43.60 -19.99
C VAL A 28 27.96 42.20 -20.05
N LYS A 29 29.26 42.10 -19.95
CA LYS A 29 29.93 40.79 -19.82
C LYS A 29 29.61 40.23 -18.46
N ILE A 30 28.79 39.16 -18.43
CA ILE A 30 28.51 38.38 -17.23
C ILE A 30 29.69 37.43 -17.05
N GLU A 31 30.49 37.64 -16.05
CA GLU A 31 31.64 36.78 -15.74
C GLU A 31 31.29 35.67 -14.75
N LYS A 32 30.26 35.89 -13.91
CA LYS A 32 29.74 34.90 -12.94
C LYS A 32 28.23 34.90 -12.95
N ALA A 33 27.66 33.71 -12.92
CA ALA A 33 26.21 33.53 -12.78
C ALA A 33 25.94 32.51 -11.66
N VAL A 34 24.91 32.81 -10.83
CA VAL A 34 24.52 31.93 -9.71
C VAL A 34 23.28 31.16 -10.10
N ILE A 35 23.34 29.84 -9.98
CA ILE A 35 22.20 28.94 -10.18
C ILE A 35 21.66 28.52 -8.81
N ASN A 36 20.35 28.68 -8.60
CA ASN A 36 19.68 28.24 -7.39
C ASN A 36 19.05 26.86 -7.65
N GLY A 37 19.56 25.80 -7.05
CA GLY A 37 19.06 24.44 -7.17
C GLY A 37 20.00 23.48 -7.92
N GLU A 38 19.60 22.21 -8.01
CA GLU A 38 20.34 21.13 -8.69
C GLU A 38 20.06 21.11 -10.20
N THR A 39 18.87 21.55 -10.61
CA THR A 39 18.45 21.63 -12.01
C THR A 39 17.96 23.03 -12.35
N ILE A 40 18.10 23.44 -13.61
CA ILE A 40 17.61 24.73 -14.11
C ILE A 40 17.02 24.54 -15.51
N THR A 41 15.98 25.29 -15.84
CA THR A 41 15.42 25.25 -17.21
C THR A 41 16.33 25.96 -18.22
N VAL A 42 16.33 25.48 -19.47
CA VAL A 42 17.09 26.13 -20.57
C VAL A 42 16.77 27.61 -20.67
N LYS A 43 15.54 28.00 -20.42
CA LYS A 43 15.09 29.40 -20.44
C LYS A 43 15.77 30.22 -19.35
N GLU A 44 15.73 29.77 -18.10
CA GLU A 44 16.36 30.46 -16.97
C GLU A 44 17.89 30.52 -17.12
N LEU A 45 18.51 29.43 -17.63
CA LEU A 45 19.92 29.41 -17.96
C LEU A 45 20.26 30.49 -19.01
N SER A 46 19.42 30.62 -20.06
CA SER A 46 19.62 31.64 -21.09
C SER A 46 19.53 33.07 -20.55
N GLU A 47 18.65 33.32 -19.60
CA GLU A 47 18.48 34.62 -18.94
C GLU A 47 19.68 34.93 -18.03
N LYS A 48 20.19 33.94 -17.28
CA LYS A 48 21.34 34.12 -16.37
C LYS A 48 22.67 34.27 -17.08
N ILE A 49 22.88 33.54 -18.17
CA ILE A 49 24.12 33.62 -18.99
C ILE A 49 24.06 34.81 -19.98
N GLY A 50 22.86 35.36 -20.23
CA GLY A 50 22.66 36.42 -21.21
C GLY A 50 22.85 35.96 -22.67
N LYS A 51 22.60 34.69 -22.98
CA LYS A 51 22.72 34.07 -24.29
C LYS A 51 21.36 33.58 -24.80
N PRO A 52 21.08 33.62 -26.11
CA PRO A 52 19.83 33.13 -26.65
C PRO A 52 19.63 31.63 -26.36
N ALA A 53 18.43 31.23 -25.95
CA ALA A 53 18.12 29.83 -25.67
C ALA A 53 18.40 28.90 -26.86
N ALA A 54 18.26 29.41 -28.11
CA ALA A 54 18.57 28.65 -29.31
C ALA A 54 20.04 28.24 -29.44
N GLU A 55 20.97 29.08 -28.97
CA GLU A 55 22.42 28.76 -28.93
C GLU A 55 22.72 27.70 -27.91
N ILE A 56 22.08 27.78 -26.74
CA ILE A 56 22.21 26.77 -25.65
C ILE A 56 21.68 25.42 -26.11
N ILE A 57 20.50 25.38 -26.73
CA ILE A 57 19.90 24.15 -27.28
C ILE A 57 20.81 23.53 -28.35
N LYS A 58 21.42 24.36 -29.22
CA LYS A 58 22.35 23.86 -30.23
C LYS A 58 23.58 23.21 -29.60
N LYS A 59 24.13 23.78 -28.51
CA LYS A 59 25.25 23.16 -27.77
C LYS A 59 24.84 21.89 -27.07
N LEU A 60 23.67 21.86 -26.43
CA LEU A 60 23.10 20.64 -25.83
C LEU A 60 22.96 19.52 -26.87
N PHE A 61 22.50 19.88 -28.07
CA PHE A 61 22.39 18.91 -29.17
C PHE A 61 23.75 18.33 -29.59
N ILE A 62 24.80 19.16 -29.60
CA ILE A 62 26.19 18.72 -29.89
C ILE A 62 26.69 17.76 -28.80
N LEU A 63 26.28 17.96 -27.55
CA LEU A 63 26.57 17.07 -26.41
C LEU A 63 25.68 15.81 -26.38
N GLY A 64 24.80 15.64 -27.38
CA GLY A 64 23.90 14.49 -27.48
C GLY A 64 22.62 14.60 -26.64
N ILE A 65 22.34 15.77 -26.06
CA ILE A 65 21.18 16.01 -25.20
C ILE A 65 20.12 16.76 -26.02
N MET A 66 18.98 16.10 -26.26
CA MET A 66 17.82 16.76 -26.87
C MET A 66 17.03 17.49 -25.80
N ALA A 67 17.15 18.81 -25.73
CA ALA A 67 16.44 19.62 -24.75
C ALA A 67 15.54 20.66 -25.42
N THR A 68 14.37 20.89 -24.82
CA THR A 68 13.45 21.97 -25.18
C THR A 68 13.65 23.17 -24.25
N ILE A 69 13.07 24.32 -24.58
CA ILE A 69 13.23 25.59 -23.83
C ILE A 69 12.82 25.46 -22.36
N ASN A 70 11.81 24.62 -22.08
CA ASN A 70 11.28 24.42 -20.71
C ASN A 70 11.82 23.16 -20.04
N GLN A 71 12.77 22.48 -20.63
CA GLN A 71 13.36 21.28 -20.05
C GLN A 71 14.40 21.64 -19.00
N GLU A 72 14.39 20.90 -17.91
CA GLU A 72 15.38 21.01 -16.83
C GLU A 72 16.68 20.31 -17.23
N ILE A 73 17.80 20.94 -16.91
CA ILE A 73 19.15 20.46 -17.17
C ILE A 73 19.90 20.47 -15.83
N ASP A 74 20.74 19.48 -15.61
CA ASP A 74 21.59 19.34 -14.45
C ASP A 74 22.72 20.39 -14.42
N PHE A 75 23.21 20.72 -13.23
CA PHE A 75 24.25 21.73 -13.02
C PHE A 75 25.55 21.42 -13.76
N ASP A 76 25.94 20.14 -13.84
CA ASP A 76 27.18 19.74 -14.52
C ASP A 76 27.14 20.07 -16.03
N THR A 77 26.01 19.75 -16.66
CA THR A 77 25.77 20.09 -18.07
C THR A 77 25.72 21.61 -18.27
N CYS A 78 25.08 22.35 -17.36
CA CYS A 78 25.04 23.81 -17.39
C CYS A 78 26.43 24.43 -17.23
N SER A 79 27.26 23.88 -16.33
CA SER A 79 28.61 24.32 -16.07
C SER A 79 29.53 24.14 -17.29
N LEU A 80 29.40 23.00 -17.99
CA LEU A 80 30.09 22.75 -19.24
C LEU A 80 29.74 23.78 -20.32
N ILE A 81 28.44 24.06 -20.49
CA ILE A 81 27.95 25.04 -21.48
C ILE A 81 28.42 26.46 -21.11
N ALA A 82 28.36 26.85 -19.83
CA ALA A 82 28.77 28.18 -19.38
C ALA A 82 30.27 28.37 -19.48
N SER A 83 31.07 27.34 -19.18
CA SER A 83 32.51 27.34 -19.38
C SER A 83 32.93 27.63 -20.81
N ASP A 84 32.17 27.08 -21.80
CA ASP A 84 32.40 27.38 -23.23
C ASP A 84 32.14 28.85 -23.59
N TYR A 85 31.36 29.57 -22.79
CA TYR A 85 31.13 31.02 -22.94
C TYR A 85 32.03 31.84 -22.05
N GLY A 86 32.93 31.21 -21.27
CA GLY A 86 33.84 31.88 -20.33
C GLY A 86 33.14 32.46 -19.11
N ILE A 87 32.00 31.86 -18.72
CA ILE A 87 31.20 32.26 -17.54
C ILE A 87 31.36 31.18 -16.47
N GLU A 88 31.73 31.58 -15.28
CA GLU A 88 31.84 30.72 -14.11
C GLU A 88 30.43 30.58 -13.47
N LEU A 89 29.91 29.35 -13.36
CA LEU A 89 28.66 29.08 -12.66
C LEU A 89 28.95 28.71 -11.21
N GLU A 90 28.37 29.46 -10.29
CA GLU A 90 28.36 29.12 -8.87
C GLU A 90 27.01 28.51 -8.52
N GLN A 91 27.03 27.32 -7.94
CA GLN A 91 25.82 26.68 -7.45
C GLN A 91 25.53 27.23 -6.04
N ASN A 92 24.41 27.92 -5.91
CA ASN A 92 23.86 28.28 -4.61
C ASN A 92 22.70 27.34 -4.30
N ILE A 93 23.03 26.22 -3.69
CA ILE A 93 21.99 25.34 -3.11
C ILE A 93 21.50 26.10 -1.88
N ALA A 94 20.36 26.79 -1.99
CA ALA A 94 19.68 27.30 -0.82
C ALA A 94 19.39 26.09 0.07
N LYS A 95 20.02 26.04 1.26
CA LYS A 95 19.76 24.98 2.23
C LYS A 95 18.27 24.87 2.43
N THR A 96 17.73 23.65 2.23
CA THR A 96 16.32 23.40 2.51
C THR A 96 16.09 23.49 4.01
N TYR A 97 14.87 23.74 4.43
CA TYR A 97 14.55 23.71 5.87
C TYR A 97 14.84 22.33 6.47
N GLU A 98 14.80 21.30 5.65
CA GLU A 98 15.19 19.94 6.02
C GLU A 98 16.69 19.82 6.28
N ASP A 99 17.54 20.43 5.44
CA ASP A 99 19.00 20.47 5.65
C ASP A 99 19.35 21.22 6.94
N VAL A 100 18.66 22.33 7.21
CA VAL A 100 18.85 23.10 8.45
C VAL A 100 18.43 22.27 9.68
N LEU A 101 17.36 21.47 9.58
CA LEU A 101 16.95 20.58 10.66
C LEU A 101 17.97 19.47 10.92
N LEU A 102 18.63 18.98 9.87
CA LEU A 102 19.64 17.93 9.93
C LEU A 102 21.06 18.47 10.21
N GLU A 103 21.32 19.75 9.97
CA GLU A 103 22.58 20.39 10.34
C GLU A 103 22.80 20.31 11.86
N GLY A 104 23.90 19.74 12.25
CA GLY A 104 24.22 19.46 13.66
C GLY A 104 23.82 18.05 14.12
N VAL A 105 23.20 17.26 13.23
CA VAL A 105 22.85 15.86 13.53
C VAL A 105 24.00 14.90 13.22
N ASP A 106 24.89 15.24 12.29
CA ASP A 106 25.88 14.30 11.73
C ASP A 106 27.26 14.28 12.42
N GLU A 107 27.54 15.16 13.37
CA GLU A 107 28.82 15.16 14.09
C GLU A 107 28.65 14.84 15.58
N ASP A 108 28.32 13.57 15.88
CA ASP A 108 28.47 13.08 17.25
C ASP A 108 29.97 12.88 17.57
N LYS A 109 30.52 13.70 18.46
CA LYS A 109 31.86 13.46 19.00
C LYS A 109 31.82 12.22 19.88
N ASP A 110 32.75 11.31 19.72
CA ASP A 110 32.85 10.06 20.48
C ASP A 110 32.77 10.25 22.00
N GLU A 111 33.21 11.39 22.51
CA GLU A 111 33.19 11.75 23.93
C GLU A 111 31.78 11.83 24.56
N ASN A 112 30.71 11.99 23.74
CA ASN A 112 29.33 12.12 24.21
C ASN A 112 28.49 10.85 24.02
N LEU A 113 29.07 9.79 23.49
CA LEU A 113 28.38 8.53 23.26
C LEU A 113 28.29 7.71 24.55
N VAL A 114 27.08 7.27 24.88
CA VAL A 114 26.76 6.42 26.03
C VAL A 114 26.11 5.14 25.51
N GLU A 115 26.35 4.03 26.18
CA GLU A 115 25.65 2.78 25.89
C GLU A 115 24.15 2.96 26.02
N ARG A 116 23.40 2.41 25.05
CA ARG A 116 21.94 2.44 25.04
C ARG A 116 21.35 1.04 25.14
N PRO A 117 20.15 0.89 25.70
CA PRO A 117 19.44 -0.36 25.68
C PRO A 117 19.24 -0.91 24.26
N PRO A 118 19.37 -2.23 24.04
CA PRO A 118 19.03 -2.83 22.76
C PRO A 118 17.53 -2.75 22.48
N VAL A 119 17.19 -2.53 21.21
CA VAL A 119 15.83 -2.62 20.70
C VAL A 119 15.69 -3.95 19.97
N VAL A 120 14.70 -4.75 20.36
CA VAL A 120 14.53 -6.14 19.92
C VAL A 120 13.15 -6.34 19.33
N THR A 121 13.07 -6.84 18.10
CA THR A 121 11.77 -7.24 17.52
C THR A 121 11.57 -8.75 17.62
N ILE A 122 10.37 -9.17 18.00
CA ILE A 122 9.99 -10.58 18.02
C ILE A 122 9.19 -10.95 16.78
N MET A 123 9.71 -11.89 16.01
CA MET A 123 9.11 -12.34 14.75
C MET A 123 8.88 -13.86 14.74
N GLY A 124 8.12 -14.34 13.80
CA GLY A 124 7.83 -15.76 13.58
C GLY A 124 6.39 -15.99 13.13
N HIS A 125 6.06 -17.24 12.90
CA HIS A 125 4.75 -17.65 12.41
C HIS A 125 3.63 -17.41 13.45
N VAL A 126 2.38 -17.33 12.97
CA VAL A 126 1.18 -17.37 13.84
C VAL A 126 1.22 -18.68 14.64
N ASP A 127 0.71 -18.68 15.88
CA ASP A 127 0.66 -19.84 16.79
C ASP A 127 2.00 -20.45 17.23
N HIS A 128 3.16 -19.88 16.84
CA HIS A 128 4.45 -20.26 17.39
C HIS A 128 4.70 -19.75 18.82
N GLY A 129 3.76 -18.95 19.34
CA GLY A 129 3.76 -18.49 20.72
C GLY A 129 4.57 -17.22 20.97
N LYS A 130 4.67 -16.31 19.97
CA LYS A 130 5.31 -14.99 20.12
C LYS A 130 4.74 -14.18 21.27
N THR A 131 3.43 -13.89 21.21
CA THR A 131 2.73 -13.10 22.23
C THR A 131 2.75 -13.78 23.60
N SER A 132 2.62 -15.12 23.63
CA SER A 132 2.76 -15.89 24.88
C SER A 132 4.17 -15.81 25.47
N LEU A 133 5.21 -15.80 24.63
CA LEU A 133 6.60 -15.61 25.05
C LEU A 133 6.78 -14.22 25.67
N LEU A 134 6.23 -13.20 25.02
CA LEU A 134 6.28 -11.82 25.51
C LEU A 134 5.50 -11.64 26.80
N ASP A 135 4.29 -12.20 26.90
CA ASP A 135 3.51 -12.19 28.14
C ASP A 135 4.27 -12.85 29.31
N ALA A 136 4.98 -13.94 29.02
CA ALA A 136 5.81 -14.60 30.01
C ALA A 136 7.00 -13.73 30.48
N ILE A 137 7.65 -13.00 29.58
CA ILE A 137 8.74 -12.05 29.84
C ILE A 137 8.23 -10.81 30.61
N ARG A 138 7.06 -10.27 30.24
CA ARG A 138 6.45 -9.09 30.89
C ARG A 138 5.73 -9.40 32.19
N HIS A 139 5.45 -10.67 32.49
CA HIS A 139 4.51 -11.10 33.53
C HIS A 139 3.11 -10.50 33.36
N SER A 140 2.62 -10.46 32.12
CA SER A 140 1.30 -9.94 31.72
C SER A 140 0.46 -11.03 31.02
N SER A 141 -0.81 -10.74 30.72
CA SER A 141 -1.73 -11.62 30.01
C SER A 141 -2.48 -10.84 28.92
N ILE A 142 -1.75 -10.20 27.99
CA ILE A 142 -2.32 -9.38 26.93
C ILE A 142 -3.04 -10.27 25.92
N THR A 143 -2.52 -11.45 25.63
CA THR A 143 -3.11 -12.43 24.69
C THR A 143 -4.58 -12.73 24.98
N GLU A 144 -4.99 -12.74 26.26
CA GLU A 144 -6.39 -13.00 26.64
C GLU A 144 -7.34 -11.84 26.34
N GLY A 145 -6.82 -10.62 26.18
CA GLY A 145 -7.59 -9.39 25.92
C GLY A 145 -7.77 -9.06 24.44
N GLU A 146 -6.96 -9.64 23.56
CA GLU A 146 -6.98 -9.33 22.12
C GLU A 146 -8.10 -10.05 21.38
N ALA A 147 -8.73 -9.35 20.43
CA ALA A 147 -9.81 -9.91 19.62
C ALA A 147 -9.30 -11.07 18.74
N GLY A 148 -9.85 -12.27 18.95
CA GLY A 148 -9.42 -13.47 18.24
C GLY A 148 -8.14 -14.11 18.77
N GLY A 149 -7.54 -13.61 19.87
CA GLY A 149 -6.30 -14.11 20.44
C GLY A 149 -5.08 -13.88 19.55
N ILE A 150 -5.13 -12.91 18.66
CA ILE A 150 -4.05 -12.54 17.73
C ILE A 150 -3.66 -11.08 17.90
N THR A 151 -2.36 -10.80 17.96
CA THR A 151 -1.83 -9.43 17.97
C THR A 151 -2.07 -8.75 16.63
N GLN A 152 -2.71 -7.58 16.65
CA GLN A 152 -3.06 -6.81 15.45
C GLN A 152 -2.46 -5.39 15.45
N HIS A 153 -1.86 -4.96 16.56
CA HIS A 153 -1.16 -3.68 16.73
C HIS A 153 0.32 -3.92 17.00
N ILE A 154 1.16 -2.92 16.74
CA ILE A 154 2.58 -3.00 17.10
C ILE A 154 2.73 -2.56 18.55
N GLY A 155 2.99 -3.52 19.43
CA GLY A 155 3.35 -3.22 20.81
C GLY A 155 4.83 -2.79 20.94
N ALA A 156 5.11 -1.79 21.80
CA ALA A 156 6.48 -1.43 22.19
C ALA A 156 6.55 -1.23 23.70
N TYR A 157 7.50 -1.89 24.35
CA TYR A 157 7.61 -1.85 25.80
C TYR A 157 9.02 -2.20 26.29
N THR A 158 9.31 -1.82 27.53
CA THR A 158 10.63 -1.99 28.13
C THR A 158 10.60 -3.04 29.25
N VAL A 159 11.54 -3.96 29.22
CA VAL A 159 11.77 -4.97 30.25
C VAL A 159 13.13 -4.75 30.89
N THR A 160 13.25 -5.02 32.18
CA THR A 160 14.53 -4.97 32.90
C THR A 160 15.01 -6.38 33.21
N CYS A 161 16.18 -6.74 32.71
CA CYS A 161 16.86 -8.01 32.98
C CYS A 161 18.25 -7.72 33.56
N ASN A 162 18.59 -8.32 34.70
CA ASN A 162 19.88 -8.14 35.37
C ASN A 162 20.29 -6.67 35.58
N GLY A 163 19.32 -5.76 35.81
CA GLY A 163 19.53 -4.33 35.99
C GLY A 163 19.74 -3.54 34.68
N ARG A 164 19.74 -4.20 33.53
CA ARG A 164 19.80 -3.59 32.20
C ARG A 164 18.42 -3.58 31.55
N GLN A 165 18.15 -2.56 30.77
CA GLN A 165 16.87 -2.44 30.03
C GLN A 165 16.99 -3.06 28.64
N ILE A 166 15.92 -3.69 28.18
CA ILE A 166 15.74 -4.19 26.82
C ILE A 166 14.39 -3.65 26.33
N THR A 167 14.35 -3.05 25.15
CA THR A 167 13.10 -2.58 24.54
C THR A 167 12.63 -3.58 23.50
N PHE A 168 11.43 -4.10 23.68
CA PHE A 168 10.79 -5.05 22.77
C PHE A 168 9.79 -4.35 21.86
N ILE A 169 9.75 -4.79 20.60
CA ILE A 169 8.73 -4.45 19.62
C ILE A 169 8.06 -5.75 19.19
N ASP A 170 6.73 -5.79 19.25
CA ASP A 170 5.90 -6.96 18.89
C ASP A 170 5.03 -6.63 17.66
N PRO A 171 5.49 -6.89 16.44
CA PRO A 171 4.65 -6.75 15.27
C PRO A 171 3.72 -7.95 15.09
N PRO A 172 2.51 -7.77 14.51
CA PRO A 172 1.57 -8.84 14.21
C PRO A 172 2.17 -9.94 13.35
N GLY A 173 1.86 -11.22 13.68
CA GLY A 173 2.38 -12.38 12.96
C GLY A 173 1.70 -12.68 11.63
N HIS A 174 0.48 -12.20 11.41
CA HIS A 174 -0.33 -12.55 10.24
C HIS A 174 0.19 -11.94 8.93
N GLU A 175 0.03 -12.66 7.82
CA GLU A 175 0.49 -12.27 6.47
C GLU A 175 0.05 -10.85 6.05
N ALA A 176 -1.17 -10.44 6.39
CA ALA A 176 -1.68 -9.11 6.07
C ALA A 176 -0.82 -7.96 6.63
N PHE A 177 0.00 -8.21 7.66
CA PHE A 177 0.81 -7.19 8.34
C PHE A 177 2.30 -7.21 7.95
N THR A 178 2.63 -7.62 6.71
CA THR A 178 4.00 -7.66 6.19
C THR A 178 4.74 -6.33 6.34
N ALA A 179 4.08 -5.19 6.03
CA ALA A 179 4.69 -3.87 6.18
C ALA A 179 5.08 -3.54 7.64
N MET A 180 4.27 -3.98 8.61
CA MET A 180 4.57 -3.80 10.03
C MET A 180 5.79 -4.63 10.47
N ARG A 181 5.94 -5.87 9.96
CA ARG A 181 7.11 -6.72 10.22
C ARG A 181 8.38 -6.14 9.61
N ALA A 182 8.31 -5.67 8.37
CA ALA A 182 9.44 -5.01 7.71
C ALA A 182 9.90 -3.78 8.49
N ARG A 183 8.96 -2.94 8.93
CA ARG A 183 9.22 -1.78 9.79
C ARG A 183 9.83 -2.20 11.12
N GLY A 184 9.30 -3.25 11.77
CA GLY A 184 9.87 -3.80 12.99
C GLY A 184 11.36 -4.16 12.82
N ALA A 185 11.72 -4.88 11.74
CA ALA A 185 13.13 -5.24 11.47
C ALA A 185 14.03 -4.01 11.22
N GLN A 186 13.55 -3.00 10.50
CA GLN A 186 14.34 -1.80 10.16
C GLN A 186 14.65 -0.90 11.37
N VAL A 187 13.82 -0.98 12.41
CA VAL A 187 13.90 -0.08 13.58
C VAL A 187 14.72 -0.68 14.71
N THR A 188 15.02 -1.99 14.66
CA THR A 188 15.61 -2.76 15.75
C THR A 188 17.07 -3.11 15.52
N ASP A 189 17.74 -3.43 16.63
CA ASP A 189 19.14 -3.84 16.64
C ASP A 189 19.30 -5.36 16.55
N ILE A 190 18.33 -6.10 17.10
CA ILE A 190 18.32 -7.58 17.17
C ILE A 190 16.92 -8.08 16.85
N VAL A 191 16.82 -9.19 16.15
CA VAL A 191 15.56 -9.89 15.91
C VAL A 191 15.56 -11.22 16.64
N ILE A 192 14.51 -11.49 17.44
CA ILE A 192 14.23 -12.82 17.99
C ILE A 192 13.26 -13.52 17.07
N LEU A 193 13.71 -14.59 16.43
CA LEU A 193 12.89 -15.44 15.57
C LEU A 193 12.31 -16.60 16.39
N VAL A 194 11.00 -16.57 16.64
CA VAL A 194 10.32 -17.62 17.39
C VAL A 194 9.86 -18.73 16.46
N VAL A 195 10.35 -19.94 16.70
CA VAL A 195 10.00 -21.14 15.94
C VAL A 195 9.49 -22.19 16.91
N ALA A 196 8.32 -22.76 16.64
CA ALA A 196 7.79 -23.85 17.46
C ALA A 196 8.54 -25.17 17.17
N ALA A 197 8.99 -25.86 18.21
CA ALA A 197 9.78 -27.09 18.09
C ALA A 197 9.00 -28.27 17.49
N ASP A 198 7.67 -28.24 17.56
CA ASP A 198 6.77 -29.26 17.00
C ASP A 198 6.43 -29.01 15.52
N ASP A 199 6.29 -27.74 15.11
CA ASP A 199 5.86 -27.36 13.76
C ASP A 199 7.04 -27.14 12.79
N GLY A 200 8.15 -26.54 13.26
CA GLY A 200 9.32 -26.19 12.44
C GLY A 200 9.16 -24.87 11.69
N ILE A 201 9.85 -24.73 10.55
CA ILE A 201 9.85 -23.50 9.76
C ILE A 201 8.60 -23.44 8.90
N MET A 202 7.87 -22.33 9.01
CA MET A 202 6.63 -22.02 8.29
C MET A 202 6.81 -20.80 7.36
N PRO A 203 5.91 -20.53 6.39
CA PRO A 203 6.09 -19.45 5.41
C PRO A 203 6.37 -18.08 6.00
N GLN A 204 5.67 -17.70 7.09
CA GLN A 204 5.90 -16.42 7.76
C GLN A 204 7.23 -16.38 8.54
N THR A 205 7.76 -17.55 8.92
CA THR A 205 9.11 -17.65 9.48
C THR A 205 10.16 -17.32 8.43
N VAL A 206 9.98 -17.83 7.21
CA VAL A 206 10.85 -17.52 6.06
C VAL A 206 10.79 -16.03 5.71
N GLU A 207 9.59 -15.44 5.72
CA GLU A 207 9.38 -14.01 5.51
C GLU A 207 10.14 -13.19 6.58
N ALA A 208 10.03 -13.57 7.85
CA ALA A 208 10.74 -12.91 8.95
C ALA A 208 12.28 -12.98 8.78
N ILE A 209 12.81 -14.13 8.37
CA ILE A 209 14.25 -14.28 8.06
C ILE A 209 14.66 -13.32 6.94
N ASN A 210 13.87 -13.24 5.86
CA ASN A 210 14.16 -12.37 4.74
C ASN A 210 14.13 -10.87 5.11
N HIS A 211 13.16 -10.43 5.92
CA HIS A 211 13.11 -9.06 6.42
C HIS A 211 14.30 -8.72 7.31
N SER A 212 14.68 -9.63 8.22
CA SER A 212 15.83 -9.43 9.10
C SER A 212 17.15 -9.35 8.32
N LYS A 213 17.32 -10.22 7.33
CA LYS A 213 18.50 -10.19 6.43
C LYS A 213 18.54 -8.94 5.57
N ALA A 214 17.40 -8.51 5.03
CA ALA A 214 17.32 -7.27 4.24
C ALA A 214 17.62 -6.03 5.08
N ALA A 215 17.28 -6.05 6.39
CA ALA A 215 17.62 -4.99 7.33
C ALA A 215 19.06 -5.09 7.85
N GLY A 216 19.79 -6.18 7.60
CA GLY A 216 21.16 -6.40 8.09
C GLY A 216 21.23 -6.63 9.61
N VAL A 217 20.14 -7.09 10.23
CA VAL A 217 20.02 -7.24 11.69
C VAL A 217 20.32 -8.68 12.12
N PRO A 218 21.13 -8.93 13.16
CA PRO A 218 21.41 -10.26 13.69
C PRO A 218 20.15 -10.92 14.21
N ILE A 219 20.08 -12.26 14.02
CA ILE A 219 18.92 -13.08 14.36
C ILE A 219 19.29 -14.02 15.50
N ILE A 220 18.54 -13.98 16.61
CA ILE A 220 18.55 -14.99 17.67
C ILE A 220 17.32 -15.87 17.49
N VAL A 221 17.49 -17.19 17.47
CA VAL A 221 16.38 -18.11 17.29
C VAL A 221 15.92 -18.64 18.64
N ALA A 222 14.66 -18.37 18.99
CA ALA A 222 13.99 -18.93 20.15
C ALA A 222 13.16 -20.16 19.72
N ILE A 223 13.64 -21.37 20.03
CA ILE A 223 12.93 -22.62 19.74
C ILE A 223 11.92 -22.86 20.86
N ASN A 224 10.66 -22.49 20.61
CA ASN A 224 9.59 -22.49 21.61
C ASN A 224 8.81 -23.81 21.64
N LYS A 225 7.95 -23.94 22.64
CA LYS A 225 7.11 -25.13 22.93
C LYS A 225 7.92 -26.39 23.28
N MET A 226 9.06 -26.24 23.97
CA MET A 226 9.90 -27.36 24.40
C MET A 226 9.20 -28.29 25.41
N ASP A 227 8.10 -27.84 26.02
CA ASP A 227 7.24 -28.62 26.92
C ASP A 227 6.42 -29.70 26.19
N LYS A 228 6.33 -29.66 24.86
CA LYS A 228 5.56 -30.64 24.11
C LYS A 228 6.34 -31.93 23.84
N PRO A 229 5.69 -33.12 23.92
CA PRO A 229 6.37 -34.41 23.64
C PRO A 229 6.90 -34.54 22.20
N ALA A 230 6.31 -33.80 21.24
CA ALA A 230 6.70 -33.81 19.87
C ALA A 230 7.83 -32.80 19.55
N ALA A 231 8.34 -32.06 20.52
CA ALA A 231 9.39 -31.07 20.35
C ALA A 231 10.67 -31.69 19.81
N ASN A 232 11.17 -31.18 18.71
CA ASN A 232 12.42 -31.62 18.08
C ASN A 232 13.28 -30.42 17.68
N PRO A 233 14.14 -29.92 18.57
CA PRO A 233 14.97 -28.75 18.29
C PRO A 233 16.01 -29.00 17.19
N ASP A 234 16.54 -30.23 17.05
CA ASP A 234 17.55 -30.55 16.04
C ASP A 234 16.96 -30.47 14.64
N ARG A 235 15.71 -30.89 14.45
CA ARG A 235 14.98 -30.73 13.18
C ARG A 235 14.86 -29.24 12.82
N VAL A 236 14.53 -28.37 13.79
CA VAL A 236 14.43 -26.94 13.56
C VAL A 236 15.79 -26.34 13.16
N LYS A 237 16.88 -26.70 13.87
CA LYS A 237 18.25 -26.27 13.54
C LYS A 237 18.65 -26.71 12.13
N GLN A 238 18.32 -27.94 11.74
CA GLN A 238 18.58 -28.45 10.38
C GLN A 238 17.84 -27.64 9.32
N GLN A 239 16.54 -27.36 9.52
CA GLN A 239 15.76 -26.55 8.60
C GLN A 239 16.29 -25.10 8.49
N LEU A 240 16.73 -24.49 9.59
CA LEU A 240 17.34 -23.16 9.58
C LEU A 240 18.57 -23.07 8.69
N THR A 241 19.37 -24.14 8.61
CA THR A 241 20.55 -24.20 7.77
C THR A 241 20.21 -24.01 6.28
N GLU A 242 19.05 -24.50 5.83
CA GLU A 242 18.57 -24.31 4.45
C GLU A 242 18.37 -22.83 4.11
N TYR A 243 18.07 -22.01 5.12
CA TYR A 243 17.92 -20.56 4.98
C TYR A 243 19.19 -19.78 5.36
N GLY A 244 20.35 -20.47 5.51
CA GLY A 244 21.63 -19.85 5.80
C GLY A 244 21.75 -19.32 7.24
N LEU A 245 21.01 -19.91 8.18
CA LEU A 245 21.14 -19.68 9.62
C LEU A 245 21.71 -20.95 10.25
N VAL A 246 23.02 -20.95 10.49
CA VAL A 246 23.75 -22.10 11.05
C VAL A 246 23.93 -21.87 12.55
N SER A 247 23.50 -22.83 13.37
CA SER A 247 23.65 -22.75 14.83
C SER A 247 25.12 -22.68 15.24
N GLU A 248 25.44 -21.95 16.29
CA GLU A 248 26.78 -21.91 16.93
C GLU A 248 27.29 -23.31 17.27
N GLU A 249 26.43 -24.22 17.75
CA GLU A 249 26.79 -25.62 18.03
C GLU A 249 27.33 -26.38 16.81
N TRP A 250 26.96 -25.95 15.60
CA TRP A 250 27.40 -26.53 14.32
C TRP A 250 28.45 -25.69 13.62
N GLY A 251 29.06 -24.72 14.34
CA GLY A 251 30.13 -23.87 13.86
C GLY A 251 29.66 -22.65 13.06
N GLY A 252 28.38 -22.27 13.18
CA GLY A 252 27.83 -21.03 12.62
C GLY A 252 27.87 -19.87 13.62
N ASP A 253 27.14 -18.83 13.30
CA ASP A 253 27.04 -17.56 14.05
C ASP A 253 25.64 -17.28 14.60
N THR A 254 24.70 -18.19 14.39
CA THR A 254 23.31 -18.00 14.84
C THR A 254 23.09 -18.61 16.22
N ILE A 255 22.72 -17.78 17.20
CA ILE A 255 22.37 -18.20 18.55
C ILE A 255 21.00 -18.88 18.54
N CYS A 256 20.93 -20.13 19.02
CA CYS A 256 19.68 -20.89 19.12
C CYS A 256 19.40 -21.23 20.59
N VAL A 257 18.31 -20.72 21.14
CA VAL A 257 17.93 -20.92 22.54
C VAL A 257 16.64 -21.74 22.63
N PRO A 258 16.64 -22.93 23.23
CA PRO A 258 15.42 -23.67 23.52
C PRO A 258 14.65 -23.00 24.68
N VAL A 259 13.35 -22.76 24.48
CA VAL A 259 12.50 -22.05 25.43
C VAL A 259 11.12 -22.71 25.55
N SER A 260 10.42 -22.46 26.63
CA SER A 260 8.99 -22.73 26.75
C SER A 260 8.29 -21.54 27.38
N ALA A 261 7.48 -20.84 26.61
CA ALA A 261 6.66 -19.74 27.10
C ALA A 261 5.68 -20.20 28.21
N LYS A 262 5.24 -21.48 28.18
CA LYS A 262 4.27 -22.03 29.12
C LYS A 262 4.89 -22.34 30.47
N THR A 263 6.04 -23.01 30.50
CA THR A 263 6.75 -23.38 31.73
C THR A 263 7.70 -22.29 32.20
N LYS A 264 7.97 -21.29 31.36
CA LYS A 264 8.94 -20.20 31.54
C LYS A 264 10.40 -20.67 31.55
N ASP A 265 10.67 -21.90 31.10
CA ASP A 265 12.02 -22.43 31.02
C ASP A 265 12.79 -21.75 29.87
N GLY A 266 14.07 -21.45 30.10
CA GLY A 266 14.99 -20.88 29.11
C GLY A 266 14.80 -19.37 28.81
N LEU A 267 13.83 -18.68 29.46
CA LEU A 267 13.57 -17.25 29.20
C LEU A 267 14.72 -16.37 29.68
N ASP A 268 15.24 -16.61 30.86
CA ASP A 268 16.36 -15.84 31.39
C ASP A 268 17.61 -16.01 30.53
N ASN A 269 17.88 -17.23 30.07
CA ASN A 269 18.98 -17.49 29.12
C ASN A 269 18.77 -16.76 27.79
N LEU A 270 17.53 -16.71 27.25
CA LEU A 270 17.23 -15.96 26.05
C LEU A 270 17.54 -14.47 26.22
N LEU A 271 17.14 -13.87 27.35
CA LEU A 271 17.41 -12.46 27.65
C LEU A 271 18.90 -12.18 27.85
N GLU A 272 19.64 -13.11 28.47
CA GLU A 272 21.10 -13.01 28.58
C GLU A 272 21.80 -13.08 27.24
N MET A 273 21.36 -13.95 26.32
CA MET A 273 21.90 -14.00 24.95
C MET A 273 21.62 -12.72 24.18
N VAL A 274 20.46 -12.10 24.38
CA VAL A 274 20.13 -10.79 23.80
C VAL A 274 21.09 -9.72 24.31
N LEU A 275 21.36 -9.66 25.61
CA LEU A 275 22.30 -8.69 26.19
C LEU A 275 23.73 -8.94 25.71
N LEU A 276 24.16 -10.20 25.60
CA LEU A 276 25.47 -10.56 25.06
C LEU A 276 25.62 -10.10 23.61
N GLN A 277 24.59 -10.34 22.79
CA GLN A 277 24.59 -9.88 21.39
C GLN A 277 24.63 -8.35 21.31
N ALA A 278 23.93 -7.66 22.20
CA ALA A 278 23.95 -6.20 22.27
C ALA A 278 25.36 -5.65 22.63
N ASP A 279 26.08 -6.34 23.52
CA ASP A 279 27.46 -5.98 23.89
C ASP A 279 28.43 -6.16 22.71
N VAL A 280 28.25 -7.21 21.91
CA VAL A 280 29.03 -7.42 20.67
C VAL A 280 28.76 -6.32 19.63
N LEU A 281 27.52 -5.80 19.58
CA LEU A 281 27.14 -4.73 18.66
C LEU A 281 27.62 -3.33 19.10
N GLU A 282 28.09 -3.18 20.34
CA GLU A 282 28.53 -1.89 20.93
C GLU A 282 27.51 -0.74 20.70
N LEU A 283 26.25 -0.96 21.09
CA LEU A 283 25.17 0.00 20.84
C LEU A 283 25.36 1.28 21.64
N LYS A 284 25.60 2.39 20.94
CA LYS A 284 25.86 3.70 21.54
C LYS A 284 24.88 4.75 21.00
N ALA A 285 24.56 5.77 21.80
CA ALA A 285 23.79 6.95 21.40
C ALA A 285 24.20 8.15 22.22
N ASN A 286 23.96 9.35 21.72
CA ASN A 286 24.22 10.61 22.41
C ASN A 286 22.94 11.15 23.06
N PRO A 287 22.74 11.04 24.39
CA PRO A 287 21.52 11.52 25.04
C PRO A 287 21.40 13.05 25.12
N ASN A 288 22.50 13.79 24.88
CA ASN A 288 22.54 15.25 25.09
C ASN A 288 22.11 16.08 23.88
N ARG A 289 21.75 15.44 22.76
CA ARG A 289 21.30 16.12 21.53
C ARG A 289 19.78 16.20 21.44
N MET A 290 19.28 16.91 20.43
CA MET A 290 17.87 16.91 20.04
C MET A 290 17.42 15.50 19.70
N ALA A 291 16.19 15.16 20.11
CA ALA A 291 15.66 13.83 19.90
C ALA A 291 15.46 13.52 18.42
N LYS A 292 15.94 12.34 18.02
CA LYS A 292 15.63 11.67 16.76
C LYS A 292 15.00 10.34 17.08
N GLY A 293 13.87 10.03 16.45
CA GLY A 293 13.15 8.79 16.70
C GLY A 293 12.36 8.36 15.48
N ILE A 294 11.60 7.29 15.63
CA ILE A 294 10.72 6.77 14.58
C ILE A 294 9.32 6.54 15.12
N ILE A 295 8.32 6.83 14.31
CA ILE A 295 6.93 6.54 14.63
C ILE A 295 6.69 5.04 14.43
N ILE A 296 6.38 4.33 15.51
CA ILE A 296 6.00 2.92 15.45
C ILE A 296 4.55 2.79 15.00
N GLU A 297 3.66 3.52 15.67
CA GLU A 297 2.23 3.51 15.45
C GLU A 297 1.62 4.88 15.74
N ALA A 298 0.48 5.18 15.11
CA ALA A 298 -0.23 6.43 15.36
C ALA A 298 -1.74 6.24 15.32
N GLU A 299 -2.44 6.93 16.21
CA GLU A 299 -3.88 6.84 16.40
C GLU A 299 -4.53 8.21 16.57
N LEU A 300 -5.85 8.24 16.44
CA LEU A 300 -6.66 9.43 16.70
C LEU A 300 -7.62 9.18 17.86
N ASP A 301 -7.27 9.65 19.04
CA ASP A 301 -8.15 9.59 20.22
C ASP A 301 -9.15 10.76 20.20
N LYS A 302 -10.42 10.49 20.52
CA LYS A 302 -11.50 11.50 20.50
C LYS A 302 -11.31 12.63 21.52
N GLY A 303 -10.63 12.36 22.65
CA GLY A 303 -10.44 13.32 23.73
C GLY A 303 -9.06 13.97 23.73
N ARG A 304 -8.05 13.20 23.36
CA ARG A 304 -6.64 13.59 23.42
C ARG A 304 -6.08 14.09 22.08
N GLY A 305 -6.80 13.83 20.97
CA GLY A 305 -6.36 14.18 19.61
C GLY A 305 -5.37 13.17 19.02
N PRO A 306 -4.50 13.58 18.07
CA PRO A 306 -3.48 12.71 17.50
C PRO A 306 -2.47 12.25 18.54
N ILE A 307 -2.24 10.95 18.62
CA ILE A 307 -1.28 10.29 19.48
C ILE A 307 -0.35 9.47 18.60
N ALA A 308 0.93 9.47 18.92
CA ALA A 308 1.88 8.62 18.23
C ALA A 308 2.79 7.91 19.22
N THR A 309 2.99 6.61 19.04
CA THR A 309 4.00 5.82 19.74
C THR A 309 5.33 6.01 19.03
N VAL A 310 6.28 6.60 19.71
CA VAL A 310 7.60 6.97 19.20
C VAL A 310 8.66 6.14 19.89
N LEU A 311 9.54 5.53 19.12
CA LEU A 311 10.79 5.00 19.64
C LEU A 311 11.88 6.06 19.46
N VAL A 312 12.43 6.55 20.56
CA VAL A 312 13.56 7.47 20.53
C VAL A 312 14.83 6.67 20.18
N GLN A 313 15.50 7.01 19.09
CA GLN A 313 16.73 6.34 18.65
C GLN A 313 17.98 7.05 19.17
N ASN A 314 17.96 8.37 19.16
CA ASN A 314 19.09 9.20 19.60
C ASN A 314 18.57 10.49 20.26
N GLY A 315 19.37 11.09 21.12
CA GLY A 315 18.97 12.30 21.83
C GLY A 315 17.99 12.05 22.98
N THR A 316 17.43 13.12 23.52
CA THR A 316 16.41 13.05 24.60
C THR A 316 15.22 13.91 24.21
N LEU A 317 14.05 13.30 24.10
CA LEU A 317 12.79 13.98 23.89
C LEU A 317 12.22 14.51 25.21
N LYS A 318 11.81 15.77 25.23
CA LYS A 318 11.29 16.44 26.43
C LYS A 318 9.89 16.99 26.17
N VAL A 319 9.09 17.09 27.23
CA VAL A 319 7.82 17.81 27.17
C VAL A 319 8.10 19.28 26.86
N GLY A 320 7.42 19.81 25.85
CA GLY A 320 7.59 21.17 25.36
C GLY A 320 8.44 21.29 24.08
N ASP A 321 9.13 20.24 23.66
CA ASP A 321 9.93 20.27 22.45
C ASP A 321 9.05 20.40 21.19
N PRO A 322 9.42 21.25 20.24
CA PRO A 322 8.86 21.24 18.90
C PRO A 322 9.28 19.98 18.16
N ILE A 323 8.34 19.33 17.49
CA ILE A 323 8.56 18.07 16.78
C ILE A 323 8.00 18.12 15.36
N VAL A 324 8.63 17.37 14.46
CA VAL A 324 8.15 17.10 13.12
C VAL A 324 8.33 15.62 12.80
N ALA A 325 7.30 15.01 12.23
CA ALA A 325 7.33 13.63 11.76
C ALA A 325 6.58 13.55 10.43
N GLY A 326 7.30 13.23 9.34
CA GLY A 326 6.72 13.30 8.00
C GLY A 326 6.14 14.68 7.69
N MET A 327 4.84 14.75 7.42
CA MET A 327 4.08 15.98 7.19
C MET A 327 3.43 16.53 8.47
N ALA A 328 3.38 15.73 9.55
CA ALA A 328 2.84 16.16 10.83
C ALA A 328 3.89 16.91 11.64
N TYR A 329 3.46 17.99 12.28
CA TYR A 329 4.29 18.77 13.19
C TYR A 329 3.51 19.09 14.45
N GLY A 330 4.21 19.56 15.48
CA GLY A 330 3.54 19.96 16.71
C GLY A 330 4.52 20.28 17.82
N ARG A 331 4.00 20.33 19.04
CA ARG A 331 4.78 20.48 20.26
C ARG A 331 4.38 19.41 21.26
N VAL A 332 5.33 18.73 21.83
CA VAL A 332 5.10 17.68 22.83
C VAL A 332 4.32 18.28 24.03
N ARG A 333 3.06 17.95 24.15
CA ARG A 333 2.20 18.39 25.27
C ARG A 333 2.33 17.48 26.48
N ALA A 334 2.38 16.18 26.24
CA ALA A 334 2.58 15.14 27.25
C ALA A 334 3.20 13.92 26.60
N MET A 335 3.93 13.15 27.40
CA MET A 335 4.44 11.83 27.04
C MET A 335 3.99 10.83 28.09
N MET A 336 3.73 9.58 27.66
CA MET A 336 3.41 8.47 28.53
C MET A 336 4.35 7.30 28.21
N ASP A 337 4.74 6.55 29.22
CA ASP A 337 5.49 5.31 29.05
C ASP A 337 4.55 4.15 28.67
N ASP A 338 5.15 2.98 28.44
CA ASP A 338 4.44 1.72 28.13
C ASP A 338 3.46 1.24 29.21
N LYS A 339 3.50 1.86 30.40
CA LYS A 339 2.61 1.58 31.55
C LYS A 339 1.55 2.68 31.74
N GLY A 340 1.44 3.61 30.77
CA GLY A 340 0.49 4.74 30.83
C GLY A 340 0.84 5.83 31.86
N ARG A 341 2.07 5.85 32.41
CA ARG A 341 2.52 6.86 33.37
C ARG A 341 3.09 8.06 32.62
N ARG A 342 2.80 9.26 33.10
CA ARG A 342 3.37 10.48 32.53
C ARG A 342 4.86 10.59 32.78
N VAL A 343 5.61 10.82 31.72
CA VAL A 343 7.06 11.06 31.75
C VAL A 343 7.39 12.42 31.18
N THR A 344 8.41 13.06 31.71
CA THR A 344 8.85 14.41 31.28
C THR A 344 10.00 14.36 30.27
N LYS A 345 10.72 13.24 30.23
CA LYS A 345 11.89 13.01 29.35
C LYS A 345 11.89 11.54 28.90
N ALA A 346 12.29 11.32 27.67
CA ALA A 346 12.51 10.01 27.09
C ALA A 346 13.88 9.99 26.42
N GLY A 347 14.76 9.12 26.88
CA GLY A 347 16.12 8.92 26.34
C GLY A 347 16.17 7.93 25.16
N PRO A 348 17.36 7.61 24.66
CA PRO A 348 17.54 6.63 23.60
C PRO A 348 16.94 5.25 23.95
N SER A 349 16.46 4.55 22.95
CA SER A 349 15.81 3.22 23.01
C SER A 349 14.55 3.16 23.88
N THR A 350 13.97 4.32 24.25
CA THR A 350 12.75 4.35 25.09
C THR A 350 11.52 4.55 24.19
N PRO A 351 10.53 3.66 24.24
CA PRO A 351 9.24 3.85 23.57
C PRO A 351 8.36 4.76 24.42
N VAL A 352 7.73 5.76 23.81
CA VAL A 352 6.83 6.70 24.47
C VAL A 352 5.65 7.05 23.57
N GLU A 353 4.47 7.16 24.18
CA GLU A 353 3.31 7.79 23.54
C GLU A 353 3.45 9.30 23.63
N VAL A 354 3.41 9.98 22.48
CA VAL A 354 3.56 11.43 22.36
C VAL A 354 2.24 12.05 21.95
N LEU A 355 1.81 13.05 22.72
CA LEU A 355 0.64 13.87 22.44
C LEU A 355 1.09 15.27 22.03
N GLY A 356 0.43 15.83 20.99
CA GLY A 356 0.66 17.23 20.63
C GLY A 356 0.91 17.50 19.16
N PHE A 357 0.79 16.50 18.30
CA PHE A 357 0.79 16.66 16.84
C PHE A 357 -0.47 17.42 16.37
N ASN A 358 -0.35 18.12 15.24
CA ASN A 358 -1.46 18.78 14.55
C ASN A 358 -2.34 17.79 13.78
N GLU A 359 -1.75 16.71 13.25
CA GLU A 359 -2.40 15.64 12.53
C GLU A 359 -1.72 14.30 12.85
N VAL A 360 -2.36 13.19 12.50
CA VAL A 360 -1.81 11.85 12.75
C VAL A 360 -0.62 11.63 11.81
N PRO A 361 0.61 11.40 12.33
CA PRO A 361 1.77 11.08 11.51
C PRO A 361 1.66 9.68 10.90
N SER A 362 2.40 9.42 9.83
CA SER A 362 2.47 8.08 9.26
C SER A 362 3.37 7.18 10.09
N ALA A 363 2.97 5.94 10.24
CA ALA A 363 3.83 4.95 10.88
C ALA A 363 5.08 4.69 10.02
N GLY A 364 6.26 4.70 10.64
CA GLY A 364 7.56 4.65 9.96
C GLY A 364 8.18 6.01 9.66
N ASP A 365 7.46 7.13 9.86
CA ASP A 365 8.04 8.46 9.70
C ASP A 365 9.13 8.70 10.74
N MET A 366 10.20 9.35 10.30
CA MET A 366 11.26 9.83 11.19
C MET A 366 10.76 11.06 11.96
N LEU A 367 10.79 10.96 13.28
CA LEU A 367 10.55 12.09 14.18
C LEU A 367 11.87 12.82 14.46
N ASN A 368 11.87 14.13 14.26
CA ASN A 368 12.97 15.00 14.67
C ASN A 368 12.43 16.09 15.60
N ALA A 369 13.10 16.29 16.72
CA ALA A 369 12.89 17.47 17.53
C ALA A 369 13.62 18.66 16.90
N ALA A 370 12.99 19.83 16.89
CA ALA A 370 13.55 21.07 16.36
C ALA A 370 13.81 22.06 17.50
N GLU A 371 14.67 23.04 17.26
CA GLU A 371 14.91 24.12 18.25
C GLU A 371 13.71 25.10 18.35
N ILE A 372 13.04 25.32 17.20
CA ILE A 372 12.01 26.36 17.08
C ILE A 372 10.78 25.78 16.36
N ASP A 373 9.58 26.08 16.88
CA ASP A 373 8.30 25.68 16.27
C ASP A 373 8.16 26.08 14.78
N LYS A 374 8.72 27.23 14.41
CA LYS A 374 8.65 27.74 13.04
C LYS A 374 9.37 26.79 12.07
N LEU A 375 10.51 26.23 12.48
CA LEU A 375 11.29 25.31 11.65
C LEU A 375 10.52 24.01 11.42
N SER A 376 9.96 23.39 12.47
CA SER A 376 9.19 22.16 12.35
C SER A 376 7.99 22.30 11.42
N ARG A 377 7.31 23.46 11.49
CA ARG A 377 6.20 23.76 10.58
C ARG A 377 6.66 23.95 9.13
N GLN A 378 7.74 24.69 8.90
CA GLN A 378 8.26 24.93 7.54
C GLN A 378 8.73 23.64 6.86
N VAL A 379 9.42 22.75 7.59
CA VAL A 379 9.79 21.42 7.09
C VAL A 379 8.56 20.60 6.69
N ALA A 380 7.53 20.57 7.53
CA ALA A 380 6.30 19.84 7.24
C ALA A 380 5.57 20.39 6.00
N GLU A 381 5.49 21.73 5.86
CA GLU A 381 4.91 22.39 4.70
C GLU A 381 5.72 22.10 3.42
N GLU A 382 7.05 22.15 3.47
CA GLU A 382 7.94 21.83 2.34
C GLU A 382 7.75 20.38 1.86
N ARG A 383 7.72 19.40 2.78
CA ARG A 383 7.46 17.99 2.47
C ARG A 383 6.09 17.78 1.82
N ARG A 384 5.06 18.48 2.35
CA ARG A 384 3.68 18.43 1.81
C ARG A 384 3.62 18.98 0.38
N ASP A 385 4.32 20.08 0.10
CA ASP A 385 4.34 20.69 -1.22
C ASP A 385 5.12 19.86 -2.24
N LYS A 386 6.25 19.24 -1.83
CA LYS A 386 6.99 18.26 -2.66
C LYS A 386 6.08 17.09 -3.05
N LEU A 387 5.37 16.50 -2.09
CA LEU A 387 4.45 15.38 -2.34
C LEU A 387 3.29 15.75 -3.28
N LYS A 388 2.71 16.94 -3.12
CA LYS A 388 1.69 17.46 -4.04
C LYS A 388 2.23 17.67 -5.46
N ALA A 389 3.44 18.20 -5.59
CA ALA A 389 4.08 18.42 -6.89
C ALA A 389 4.35 17.07 -7.61
N GLU A 390 4.79 16.05 -6.87
CA GLU A 390 4.98 14.68 -7.41
C GLU A 390 3.67 14.04 -7.85
N GLN A 391 2.61 14.16 -7.04
CA GLN A 391 1.29 13.65 -7.39
C GLN A 391 0.74 14.34 -8.66
N LEU A 392 0.93 15.64 -8.79
CA LEU A 392 0.54 16.40 -10.01
C LEU A 392 1.36 15.98 -11.24
N LYS A 393 2.66 15.75 -11.10
CA LYS A 393 3.51 15.22 -12.20
C LYS A 393 3.04 13.85 -12.69
N ASN A 394 2.59 13.00 -11.79
CA ASN A 394 2.10 11.66 -12.11
C ASN A 394 0.69 11.64 -12.72
N THR A 395 -0.12 12.68 -12.48
CA THR A 395 -1.51 12.76 -12.99
C THR A 395 -1.59 13.29 -14.42
N HIS A 396 -0.53 13.88 -15.00
CA HIS A 396 -0.59 14.63 -16.27
C HIS A 396 -0.21 13.86 -17.54
N LYS A 397 -0.05 12.55 -17.50
CA LYS A 397 0.26 11.78 -18.72
C LYS A 397 -0.80 10.72 -19.01
N VAL A 398 -2.02 11.15 -19.31
CA VAL A 398 -2.98 10.26 -19.97
C VAL A 398 -2.62 10.26 -21.47
N SER A 399 -1.94 9.21 -21.92
CA SER A 399 -1.67 8.93 -23.33
C SER A 399 -2.94 8.38 -23.99
N LEU A 400 -3.04 8.49 -25.34
CA LEU A 400 -4.09 7.82 -26.11
C LEU A 400 -4.08 6.29 -25.87
N ASP A 401 -2.92 5.71 -25.64
CA ASP A 401 -2.77 4.29 -25.30
C ASP A 401 -3.36 3.98 -23.90
N ASP A 402 -3.20 4.90 -22.92
CA ASP A 402 -3.85 4.80 -21.62
C ASP A 402 -5.38 4.91 -21.72
N LEU A 403 -5.88 5.71 -22.67
CA LEU A 403 -7.31 5.81 -22.94
C LEU A 403 -7.87 4.51 -23.56
N PHE A 404 -7.11 3.86 -24.46
CA PHE A 404 -7.48 2.54 -24.98
C PHE A 404 -7.42 1.46 -23.91
N ASN A 405 -6.44 1.50 -23.00
CA ASN A 405 -6.36 0.61 -21.85
C ASN A 405 -7.53 0.86 -20.88
N GLN A 406 -7.88 2.12 -20.60
CA GLN A 406 -9.06 2.45 -19.79
C GLN A 406 -10.38 2.01 -20.43
N ILE A 407 -10.50 2.03 -21.75
CA ILE A 407 -11.67 1.50 -22.47
C ILE A 407 -11.71 -0.02 -22.39
N ALA A 408 -10.57 -0.69 -22.45
CA ALA A 408 -10.45 -2.14 -22.23
C ALA A 408 -10.69 -2.51 -20.76
N GLU A 409 -10.19 -1.73 -19.81
CA GLU A 409 -10.48 -1.83 -18.37
C GLU A 409 -11.95 -1.51 -18.03
N GLY A 410 -12.68 -0.78 -18.86
CA GLY A 410 -14.10 -0.49 -18.69
C GLY A 410 -15.01 -1.73 -18.70
N GLN A 411 -14.47 -2.91 -18.96
CA GLN A 411 -15.15 -4.20 -18.73
C GLN A 411 -14.96 -4.75 -17.31
N MET A 412 -13.95 -4.25 -16.55
CA MET A 412 -13.75 -4.63 -15.16
C MET A 412 -14.71 -3.88 -14.25
N LYS A 413 -15.21 -4.56 -13.24
CA LYS A 413 -16.08 -3.95 -12.22
C LYS A 413 -15.21 -3.44 -11.09
N ASP A 414 -15.28 -2.16 -10.78
CA ASP A 414 -14.61 -1.57 -9.62
C ASP A 414 -15.46 -1.75 -8.35
N LEU A 415 -14.86 -2.35 -7.32
CA LEU A 415 -15.38 -2.38 -5.96
C LEU A 415 -14.66 -1.29 -5.16
N ASN A 416 -15.28 -0.12 -5.06
CA ASN A 416 -14.72 0.99 -4.30
C ASN A 416 -14.92 0.77 -2.80
N ILE A 417 -13.87 0.98 -2.01
CA ILE A 417 -13.92 0.87 -0.55
C ILE A 417 -13.32 2.11 0.13
N ILE A 418 -13.89 2.46 1.29
CA ILE A 418 -13.34 3.43 2.22
C ILE A 418 -12.97 2.68 3.49
N ILE A 419 -11.74 2.84 3.97
CA ILE A 419 -11.22 2.14 5.14
C ILE A 419 -11.06 3.12 6.30
N LYS A 420 -11.65 2.79 7.44
CA LYS A 420 -11.44 3.49 8.70
C LYS A 420 -10.98 2.50 9.74
N ALA A 421 -9.87 2.78 10.40
CA ALA A 421 -9.33 1.92 11.46
C ALA A 421 -8.93 2.73 12.69
N ASP A 422 -8.65 2.05 13.77
CA ASP A 422 -8.17 2.64 15.03
C ASP A 422 -6.77 3.21 14.92
N VAL A 423 -5.86 2.50 14.24
CA VAL A 423 -4.46 2.90 14.05
C VAL A 423 -4.06 2.93 12.58
N GLN A 424 -3.01 3.70 12.26
CA GLN A 424 -2.53 3.90 10.89
C GLN A 424 -2.05 2.59 10.25
N GLY A 425 -1.34 1.76 11.02
CA GLY A 425 -0.86 0.48 10.53
C GLY A 425 -1.99 -0.49 10.15
N SER A 426 -3.10 -0.48 10.90
CA SER A 426 -4.29 -1.28 10.55
C SER A 426 -4.95 -0.80 9.25
N VAL A 427 -5.01 0.52 8.99
CA VAL A 427 -5.50 1.06 7.70
C VAL A 427 -4.64 0.52 6.55
N GLU A 428 -3.33 0.59 6.69
CA GLU A 428 -2.37 0.14 5.68
C GLU A 428 -2.49 -1.37 5.41
N ALA A 429 -2.56 -2.18 6.47
CA ALA A 429 -2.67 -3.64 6.37
C ALA A 429 -3.99 -4.08 5.71
N VAL A 430 -5.13 -3.51 6.15
CA VAL A 430 -6.44 -3.82 5.56
C VAL A 430 -6.48 -3.39 4.10
N ARG A 431 -5.94 -2.22 3.75
CA ARG A 431 -5.85 -1.76 2.36
C ARG A 431 -5.07 -2.73 1.50
N GLN A 432 -3.85 -3.08 1.90
CA GLN A 432 -2.99 -3.99 1.13
C GLN A 432 -3.60 -5.38 0.99
N ALA A 433 -4.22 -5.90 2.06
CA ALA A 433 -4.87 -7.21 2.04
C ALA A 433 -6.07 -7.24 1.08
N LEU A 434 -6.89 -6.19 1.08
CA LEU A 434 -8.08 -6.13 0.22
C LEU A 434 -7.73 -5.81 -1.24
N GLU A 435 -6.76 -4.94 -1.52
CA GLU A 435 -6.28 -4.65 -2.87
C GLU A 435 -5.65 -5.88 -3.55
N LYS A 436 -4.99 -6.78 -2.78
CA LYS A 436 -4.47 -8.06 -3.28
C LYS A 436 -5.55 -9.03 -3.77
N LEU A 437 -6.81 -8.87 -3.35
CA LEU A 437 -7.92 -9.70 -3.81
C LEU A 437 -8.36 -9.39 -5.24
N SER A 438 -7.91 -8.26 -5.80
CA SER A 438 -8.23 -7.85 -7.17
C SER A 438 -7.87 -8.95 -8.17
N ASN A 439 -8.75 -9.17 -9.14
CA ASN A 439 -8.58 -10.11 -10.24
C ASN A 439 -8.99 -9.45 -11.57
N ASP A 440 -8.92 -10.21 -12.68
CA ASP A 440 -9.19 -9.72 -14.03
C ASP A 440 -10.67 -9.29 -14.26
N GLU A 441 -11.60 -9.69 -13.39
CA GLU A 441 -13.03 -9.38 -13.52
C GLU A 441 -13.48 -8.26 -12.56
N VAL A 442 -12.90 -8.21 -11.34
CA VAL A 442 -13.25 -7.25 -10.28
C VAL A 442 -12.01 -6.67 -9.65
N ARG A 443 -11.90 -5.36 -9.69
CA ARG A 443 -10.82 -4.59 -9.06
C ARG A 443 -11.29 -4.01 -7.73
N VAL A 444 -10.63 -4.35 -6.65
CA VAL A 444 -10.85 -3.73 -5.34
C VAL A 444 -10.00 -2.46 -5.25
N ARG A 445 -10.62 -1.31 -5.05
CA ARG A 445 -9.95 -0.02 -5.01
C ARG A 445 -10.23 0.70 -3.69
N CYS A 446 -9.21 0.91 -2.89
CA CYS A 446 -9.30 1.78 -1.73
C CYS A 446 -9.20 3.24 -2.17
N ILE A 447 -10.34 3.96 -2.15
CA ILE A 447 -10.39 5.38 -2.55
C ILE A 447 -10.01 6.32 -1.41
N HIS A 448 -10.21 5.90 -0.16
CA HIS A 448 -9.81 6.66 1.02
C HIS A 448 -9.51 5.74 2.20
N GLY A 449 -8.43 6.03 2.92
CA GLY A 449 -8.08 5.35 4.16
C GLY A 449 -7.67 6.37 5.21
N ALA A 450 -8.27 6.31 6.40
CA ALA A 450 -7.95 7.22 7.49
C ALA A 450 -8.16 6.58 8.87
N VAL A 451 -7.52 7.15 9.87
CA VAL A 451 -7.61 6.71 11.26
C VAL A 451 -8.79 7.38 11.97
N GLY A 452 -9.39 6.70 12.93
CA GLY A 452 -10.44 7.19 13.80
C GLY A 452 -11.84 6.69 13.44
N ALA A 453 -12.85 7.18 14.16
CA ALA A 453 -14.24 6.79 13.97
C ALA A 453 -14.78 7.19 12.59
N ILE A 454 -15.79 6.45 12.10
CA ILE A 454 -16.49 6.78 10.85
C ILE A 454 -17.35 8.02 11.09
N THR A 455 -17.17 9.04 10.25
CA THR A 455 -17.81 10.36 10.32
C THR A 455 -18.84 10.55 9.20
N ASP A 456 -19.65 11.61 9.32
CA ASP A 456 -20.64 12.00 8.31
C ASP A 456 -19.98 12.28 6.95
N SER A 457 -18.77 12.87 6.95
CA SER A 457 -17.99 13.16 5.74
C SER A 457 -17.59 11.87 5.01
N ASP A 458 -17.23 10.82 5.75
CA ASP A 458 -16.87 9.51 5.17
C ASP A 458 -18.09 8.88 4.48
N VAL A 459 -19.28 9.01 5.09
CA VAL A 459 -20.55 8.50 4.52
C VAL A 459 -20.94 9.27 3.26
N ILE A 460 -20.85 10.61 3.26
CA ILE A 460 -21.11 11.44 2.08
C ILE A 460 -20.15 11.07 0.94
N PHE A 461 -18.88 10.88 1.26
CA PHE A 461 -17.88 10.51 0.26
C PHE A 461 -18.14 9.10 -0.29
N ALA A 462 -18.56 8.14 0.56
CA ALA A 462 -18.96 6.81 0.14
C ALA A 462 -20.17 6.83 -0.79
N SER A 463 -21.23 7.61 -0.45
CA SER A 463 -22.39 7.80 -1.31
C SER A 463 -22.03 8.38 -2.68
N ALA A 464 -21.20 9.44 -2.72
CA ALA A 464 -20.76 10.07 -3.96
C ALA A 464 -19.89 9.16 -4.84
N SER A 465 -19.16 8.21 -4.25
CA SER A 465 -18.22 7.32 -4.95
C SER A 465 -18.75 5.90 -5.14
N ASN A 466 -19.98 5.63 -4.74
CA ASN A 466 -20.59 4.29 -4.70
C ASN A 466 -19.65 3.27 -4.01
N ALA A 467 -19.17 3.62 -2.82
CA ALA A 467 -18.20 2.86 -2.07
C ALA A 467 -18.79 2.21 -0.81
N ILE A 468 -18.23 1.08 -0.41
CA ILE A 468 -18.53 0.43 0.87
C ILE A 468 -17.59 1.01 1.93
N VAL A 469 -18.12 1.31 3.13
CA VAL A 469 -17.30 1.76 4.26
C VAL A 469 -16.93 0.57 5.13
N ILE A 470 -15.63 0.34 5.29
CA ILE A 470 -15.06 -0.71 6.14
C ILE A 470 -14.51 -0.07 7.40
N GLY A 471 -15.09 -0.39 8.55
CA GLY A 471 -14.60 0.00 9.86
C GLY A 471 -13.85 -1.15 10.53
N PHE A 472 -12.54 -0.99 10.72
CA PHE A 472 -11.72 -1.96 11.42
C PHE A 472 -11.46 -1.50 12.84
N ASN A 473 -11.95 -2.24 13.81
CA ASN A 473 -11.90 -1.92 15.26
C ASN A 473 -12.48 -0.55 15.66
N VAL A 474 -13.20 0.13 14.77
CA VAL A 474 -13.85 1.43 15.00
C VAL A 474 -15.37 1.34 14.89
N ARG A 475 -16.06 2.38 15.32
CA ARG A 475 -17.52 2.48 15.25
C ARG A 475 -17.93 3.79 14.58
N PRO A 476 -19.06 3.81 13.85
CA PRO A 476 -19.62 5.04 13.31
C PRO A 476 -20.14 5.93 14.44
N ASN A 477 -20.03 7.23 14.24
CA ASN A 477 -20.71 8.21 15.06
C ASN A 477 -22.24 8.04 14.91
N THR A 478 -23.01 8.51 15.90
CA THR A 478 -24.49 8.38 15.88
C THR A 478 -25.10 9.05 14.66
N SER A 479 -24.60 10.24 14.28
CA SER A 479 -25.01 10.98 13.08
C SER A 479 -24.65 10.23 11.79
N ALA A 480 -23.41 9.71 11.70
CA ALA A 480 -22.94 8.96 10.53
C ALA A 480 -23.76 7.70 10.28
N ARG A 481 -24.20 7.01 11.35
CA ARG A 481 -25.05 5.84 11.24
C ARG A 481 -26.43 6.18 10.64
N ALA A 482 -27.09 7.22 11.17
CA ALA A 482 -28.37 7.68 10.65
C ALA A 482 -28.28 8.18 9.20
N LEU A 483 -27.16 8.86 8.86
CA LEU A 483 -26.89 9.31 7.50
C LEU A 483 -26.66 8.15 6.54
N ALA A 484 -25.93 7.12 6.95
CA ALA A 484 -25.67 5.92 6.14
C ALA A 484 -26.99 5.18 5.80
N GLU A 485 -27.90 5.06 6.77
CA GLU A 485 -29.22 4.48 6.55
C GLU A 485 -30.05 5.31 5.54
N LYS A 486 -29.97 6.65 5.61
CA LYS A 486 -30.66 7.55 4.69
C LYS A 486 -30.09 7.49 3.26
N GLU A 487 -28.78 7.48 3.13
CA GLU A 487 -28.05 7.47 1.85
C GLU A 487 -27.84 6.07 1.28
N ASN A 488 -28.33 5.02 1.96
CA ASN A 488 -28.13 3.60 1.59
C ASN A 488 -26.66 3.21 1.42
N VAL A 489 -25.78 3.73 2.28
CA VAL A 489 -24.35 3.39 2.29
C VAL A 489 -24.14 2.17 3.19
N ASP A 490 -23.52 1.12 2.65
CA ASP A 490 -23.18 -0.09 3.43
C ASP A 490 -21.95 0.19 4.31
N ILE A 491 -22.12 0.03 5.63
CA ILE A 491 -21.05 0.13 6.62
C ILE A 491 -20.82 -1.24 7.22
N ARG A 492 -19.65 -1.81 6.98
CA ARG A 492 -19.19 -3.09 7.52
C ARG A 492 -18.17 -2.89 8.61
N LEU A 493 -18.37 -3.56 9.75
CA LEU A 493 -17.55 -3.40 10.95
C LEU A 493 -16.88 -4.71 11.33
N TYR A 494 -15.55 -4.69 11.37
CA TYR A 494 -14.74 -5.88 11.67
C TYR A 494 -13.82 -5.61 12.85
N ARG A 495 -13.47 -6.68 13.56
CA ARG A 495 -12.45 -6.69 14.61
C ARG A 495 -11.28 -7.61 14.26
N ILE A 496 -11.50 -8.53 13.33
CA ILE A 496 -10.53 -9.51 12.86
C ILE A 496 -10.40 -9.35 11.36
N ILE A 497 -9.17 -9.24 10.86
CA ILE A 497 -8.90 -8.94 9.44
C ILE A 497 -9.39 -10.06 8.50
N TYR A 498 -9.35 -11.31 8.95
CA TYR A 498 -9.84 -12.46 8.17
C TYR A 498 -11.30 -12.33 7.77
N ASN A 499 -12.14 -11.85 8.69
CA ASN A 499 -13.57 -11.66 8.41
C ASN A 499 -13.80 -10.59 7.35
N ALA A 500 -12.98 -9.52 7.34
CA ALA A 500 -13.05 -8.49 6.31
C ALA A 500 -12.64 -9.04 4.93
N ILE A 501 -11.58 -9.85 4.89
CA ILE A 501 -11.09 -10.48 3.66
C ILE A 501 -12.17 -11.44 3.10
N GLU A 502 -12.74 -12.31 3.94
CA GLU A 502 -13.75 -13.28 3.54
C GLU A 502 -15.02 -12.61 3.01
N ASP A 503 -15.52 -11.58 3.70
CA ASP A 503 -16.72 -10.87 3.27
C ASP A 503 -16.52 -10.15 1.94
N ILE A 504 -15.36 -9.52 1.71
CA ILE A 504 -15.07 -8.88 0.43
C ILE A 504 -14.89 -9.92 -0.68
N GLN A 505 -14.24 -11.05 -0.42
CA GLN A 505 -14.17 -12.15 -1.39
C GLN A 505 -15.56 -12.65 -1.78
N ASN A 506 -16.46 -12.79 -0.81
CA ASN A 506 -17.85 -13.20 -1.08
C ASN A 506 -18.62 -12.12 -1.86
N ALA A 507 -18.41 -10.84 -1.55
CA ALA A 507 -18.99 -9.73 -2.32
C ALA A 507 -18.49 -9.72 -3.78
N MET A 508 -17.20 -9.96 -4.00
CA MET A 508 -16.61 -10.08 -5.34
C MET A 508 -17.22 -11.24 -6.13
N LYS A 509 -17.42 -12.43 -5.50
CA LYS A 509 -18.09 -13.58 -6.14
C LYS A 509 -19.49 -13.22 -6.62
N GLY A 510 -20.23 -12.42 -5.85
CA GLY A 510 -21.55 -11.91 -6.24
C GLY A 510 -21.53 -10.93 -7.42
N LEU A 511 -20.38 -10.32 -7.71
CA LEU A 511 -20.18 -9.40 -8.84
C LEU A 511 -19.75 -10.11 -10.12
N PHE A 512 -19.33 -11.37 -10.08
CA PHE A 512 -18.90 -12.11 -11.27
C PHE A 512 -20.03 -12.25 -12.29
N LYS A 513 -19.69 -12.24 -13.58
CA LYS A 513 -20.65 -12.61 -14.63
C LYS A 513 -20.93 -14.10 -14.50
N PRO A 514 -22.20 -14.55 -14.58
CA PRO A 514 -22.51 -15.98 -14.56
C PRO A 514 -21.82 -16.66 -15.73
N VAL A 515 -21.03 -17.68 -15.45
CA VAL A 515 -20.41 -18.53 -16.47
C VAL A 515 -21.37 -19.68 -16.75
N PHE A 516 -21.87 -19.74 -17.97
CA PHE A 516 -22.72 -20.83 -18.43
C PHE A 516 -21.83 -21.91 -19.05
N LYS A 517 -22.05 -23.15 -18.60
CA LYS A 517 -21.43 -24.33 -19.21
C LYS A 517 -22.51 -25.08 -20.01
N GLU A 518 -22.15 -25.47 -21.22
CA GLU A 518 -23.00 -26.35 -22.02
C GLU A 518 -23.02 -27.76 -21.42
N VAL A 519 -24.21 -28.24 -21.10
CA VAL A 519 -24.42 -29.59 -20.61
C VAL A 519 -25.26 -30.35 -21.64
N GLU A 520 -24.67 -31.35 -22.26
CA GLU A 520 -25.36 -32.23 -23.21
C GLU A 520 -26.40 -33.05 -22.45
N LEU A 521 -27.68 -32.96 -22.89
CA LEU A 521 -28.79 -33.69 -22.30
C LEU A 521 -29.01 -35.03 -22.97
N GLY A 522 -28.81 -35.12 -24.28
CA GLY A 522 -28.97 -36.35 -25.02
C GLY A 522 -28.84 -36.20 -26.53
N ARG A 523 -28.69 -37.35 -27.19
CA ARG A 523 -28.55 -37.49 -28.65
C ARG A 523 -29.74 -38.16 -29.25
N ILE A 524 -30.21 -37.61 -30.37
CA ILE A 524 -31.43 -38.01 -31.04
C ILE A 524 -31.10 -38.21 -32.52
N SER A 525 -31.49 -39.35 -33.09
CA SER A 525 -31.34 -39.64 -34.51
C SER A 525 -32.66 -39.39 -35.25
N VAL A 526 -32.63 -38.66 -36.34
CA VAL A 526 -33.78 -38.40 -37.23
C VAL A 526 -33.99 -39.60 -38.13
N ARG A 527 -35.16 -40.24 -37.98
CA ARG A 527 -35.53 -41.40 -38.79
C ARG A 527 -36.43 -41.04 -39.96
N ASN A 528 -37.35 -40.09 -39.77
CA ASN A 528 -38.29 -39.65 -40.78
C ASN A 528 -38.53 -38.14 -40.68
N THR A 529 -38.93 -37.49 -41.76
CA THR A 529 -39.28 -36.07 -41.76
C THR A 529 -40.73 -35.85 -42.21
N PHE A 530 -41.50 -35.03 -41.50
CA PHE A 530 -42.88 -34.73 -41.80
C PHE A 530 -43.06 -33.22 -42.02
N LYS A 531 -43.58 -32.84 -43.20
CA LYS A 531 -43.93 -31.46 -43.50
C LYS A 531 -45.35 -31.17 -43.06
N VAL A 532 -45.55 -30.29 -42.09
CA VAL A 532 -46.86 -29.91 -41.57
C VAL A 532 -47.16 -28.46 -41.99
N SER A 533 -48.26 -28.28 -42.70
CA SER A 533 -48.70 -26.96 -43.16
C SER A 533 -48.94 -26.04 -41.96
N GLY A 534 -48.22 -24.89 -41.91
CA GLY A 534 -48.33 -23.89 -40.85
C GLY A 534 -47.39 -24.08 -39.64
N VAL A 535 -46.67 -25.20 -39.54
CA VAL A 535 -45.74 -25.47 -38.44
C VAL A 535 -44.29 -25.65 -38.92
N GLY A 536 -44.10 -26.05 -40.18
CA GLY A 536 -42.77 -26.32 -40.76
C GLY A 536 -42.46 -27.84 -40.82
N THR A 537 -41.19 -28.17 -40.87
CA THR A 537 -40.72 -29.58 -40.90
C THR A 537 -40.57 -30.10 -39.48
N ILE A 538 -41.19 -31.22 -39.19
CA ILE A 538 -41.08 -31.94 -37.91
C ILE A 538 -40.21 -33.18 -38.15
N ALA A 539 -39.14 -33.33 -37.36
CA ALA A 539 -38.30 -34.52 -37.34
C ALA A 539 -39.00 -35.63 -36.55
N GLY A 540 -39.29 -36.75 -37.20
CA GLY A 540 -39.63 -38.02 -36.54
C GLY A 540 -38.32 -38.68 -36.09
N ALA A 541 -38.00 -38.54 -34.83
CA ALA A 541 -36.70 -38.85 -34.29
C ALA A 541 -36.76 -39.87 -33.16
N TYR A 542 -35.66 -40.56 -32.93
CA TYR A 542 -35.47 -41.55 -31.88
C TYR A 542 -34.36 -41.09 -30.93
N VAL A 543 -34.66 -41.01 -29.62
CA VAL A 543 -33.71 -40.66 -28.60
C VAL A 543 -32.77 -41.84 -28.37
N GLN A 544 -31.50 -41.69 -28.80
CA GLN A 544 -30.49 -42.72 -28.68
C GLN A 544 -29.90 -42.78 -27.26
N ASP A 545 -29.60 -41.61 -26.69
CA ASP A 545 -28.98 -41.50 -25.38
C ASP A 545 -29.50 -40.26 -24.62
N GLY A 546 -29.51 -40.34 -23.30
CA GLY A 546 -29.90 -39.25 -22.42
C GLY A 546 -31.41 -38.94 -22.45
N LYS A 547 -31.78 -37.68 -22.49
CA LYS A 547 -33.16 -37.19 -22.58
C LYS A 547 -33.24 -35.88 -23.38
N VAL A 548 -34.39 -35.61 -23.94
CA VAL A 548 -34.69 -34.34 -24.58
C VAL A 548 -35.76 -33.60 -23.83
N SER A 549 -35.58 -32.33 -23.53
CA SER A 549 -36.62 -31.50 -22.91
C SER A 549 -37.10 -30.41 -23.88
N ARG A 550 -38.35 -29.95 -23.74
CA ARG A 550 -38.92 -28.92 -24.60
C ARG A 550 -38.16 -27.59 -24.54
N ASN A 551 -37.54 -27.29 -23.41
CA ASN A 551 -36.79 -26.03 -23.20
C ASN A 551 -35.32 -26.15 -23.57
N ALA A 552 -34.85 -27.30 -24.09
CA ALA A 552 -33.47 -27.50 -24.49
C ALA A 552 -33.18 -26.73 -25.79
N GLN A 553 -31.93 -26.32 -25.91
CA GLN A 553 -31.35 -25.93 -27.19
C GLN A 553 -30.92 -27.20 -27.94
N VAL A 554 -30.98 -27.15 -29.26
CA VAL A 554 -30.61 -28.28 -30.08
C VAL A 554 -29.67 -27.86 -31.20
N ARG A 555 -28.75 -28.78 -31.51
CA ARG A 555 -27.80 -28.66 -32.59
C ARG A 555 -28.04 -29.79 -33.58
N VAL A 556 -28.28 -29.44 -34.83
CA VAL A 556 -28.45 -30.42 -35.91
C VAL A 556 -27.07 -30.69 -36.54
N VAL A 557 -26.66 -31.96 -36.49
CA VAL A 557 -25.40 -32.44 -37.02
C VAL A 557 -25.67 -33.38 -38.20
N ARG A 558 -25.11 -33.04 -39.36
CA ARG A 558 -25.17 -33.83 -40.61
C ARG A 558 -23.77 -34.22 -41.01
N ASP A 559 -23.50 -35.50 -41.17
CA ASP A 559 -22.19 -36.06 -41.53
C ASP A 559 -21.05 -35.52 -40.64
N GLY A 560 -21.31 -35.33 -39.33
CA GLY A 560 -20.34 -34.82 -38.38
C GLY A 560 -20.14 -33.29 -38.40
N ILE A 561 -20.91 -32.56 -39.21
CA ILE A 561 -20.85 -31.08 -39.30
C ILE A 561 -22.12 -30.48 -38.72
N VAL A 562 -21.96 -29.46 -37.88
CA VAL A 562 -23.10 -28.69 -37.33
C VAL A 562 -23.71 -27.83 -38.43
N VAL A 563 -24.97 -28.13 -38.80
CA VAL A 563 -25.72 -27.43 -39.85
C VAL A 563 -26.54 -26.27 -39.27
N HIS A 564 -27.13 -26.47 -38.08
CA HIS A 564 -27.98 -25.47 -37.42
C HIS A 564 -27.94 -25.62 -35.91
N GLU A 565 -28.10 -24.50 -35.21
CA GLU A 565 -28.28 -24.43 -33.77
C GLU A 565 -29.50 -23.56 -33.44
N GLY A 566 -30.40 -24.05 -32.60
CA GLY A 566 -31.67 -23.34 -32.32
C GLY A 566 -32.38 -23.91 -31.12
N LYS A 567 -33.62 -23.45 -30.89
CA LYS A 567 -34.48 -23.92 -29.81
C LYS A 567 -35.54 -24.92 -30.34
N ILE A 568 -36.00 -25.79 -29.46
CA ILE A 568 -37.12 -26.67 -29.78
C ILE A 568 -38.40 -25.84 -29.82
N SER A 569 -39.10 -25.79 -30.97
CA SER A 569 -40.41 -25.16 -31.12
C SER A 569 -41.54 -26.07 -30.63
N SER A 570 -41.42 -27.37 -30.90
CA SER A 570 -42.42 -28.36 -30.47
C SER A 570 -41.76 -29.72 -30.17
N LEU A 571 -42.21 -30.36 -29.08
CA LEU A 571 -41.81 -31.71 -28.70
C LEU A 571 -43.04 -32.54 -28.48
N LYS A 572 -43.27 -33.56 -29.33
CA LYS A 572 -44.46 -34.41 -29.31
C LYS A 572 -44.09 -35.89 -29.22
N ARG A 573 -44.94 -36.65 -28.54
CA ARG A 573 -44.89 -38.10 -28.58
C ARG A 573 -46.25 -38.62 -29.11
N PHE A 574 -46.20 -39.26 -30.26
CA PHE A 574 -47.40 -39.56 -31.07
C PHE A 574 -48.14 -38.26 -31.44
N LYS A 575 -49.29 -37.97 -30.78
CA LYS A 575 -50.07 -36.74 -31.01
C LYS A 575 -50.03 -35.75 -29.84
N ASP A 576 -49.48 -36.18 -28.71
CA ASP A 576 -49.54 -35.42 -27.47
C ASP A 576 -48.24 -34.57 -27.28
N ASP A 577 -48.43 -33.32 -26.84
CA ASP A 577 -47.30 -32.47 -26.45
C ASP A 577 -46.71 -32.96 -25.10
N VAL A 578 -45.41 -33.17 -25.07
CA VAL A 578 -44.70 -33.65 -23.87
C VAL A 578 -43.62 -32.68 -23.42
N LYS A 579 -43.31 -32.66 -22.11
CA LYS A 579 -42.28 -31.81 -21.54
C LYS A 579 -40.89 -32.38 -21.76
N GLU A 580 -40.74 -33.71 -21.69
CA GLU A 580 -39.48 -34.41 -21.88
C GLU A 580 -39.72 -35.82 -22.46
N VAL A 581 -38.71 -36.33 -23.17
CA VAL A 581 -38.65 -37.68 -23.72
C VAL A 581 -37.31 -38.32 -23.36
N ALA A 582 -37.33 -39.52 -22.76
CA ALA A 582 -36.15 -40.27 -22.36
C ALA A 582 -35.58 -41.12 -23.51
N ALA A 583 -34.36 -41.62 -23.34
CA ALA A 583 -33.75 -42.56 -24.26
C ALA A 583 -34.60 -43.80 -24.51
N GLY A 584 -34.58 -44.32 -25.74
CA GLY A 584 -35.33 -45.49 -26.16
C GLY A 584 -36.75 -45.19 -26.69
N TYR A 585 -37.17 -43.92 -26.71
CA TYR A 585 -38.51 -43.55 -27.22
C TYR A 585 -38.44 -42.71 -28.49
N GLU A 586 -39.46 -42.83 -29.30
CA GLU A 586 -39.65 -42.00 -30.49
C GLU A 586 -40.40 -40.70 -30.13
N CYS A 587 -40.01 -39.62 -30.81
CA CYS A 587 -40.60 -38.30 -30.63
C CYS A 587 -40.60 -37.50 -31.93
N GLY A 588 -41.50 -36.52 -31.99
CA GLY A 588 -41.56 -35.51 -33.04
C GLY A 588 -40.93 -34.20 -32.54
N ILE A 589 -39.85 -33.71 -33.17
CA ILE A 589 -39.14 -32.51 -32.80
C ILE A 589 -39.31 -31.48 -33.90
N GLY A 590 -39.84 -30.30 -33.58
CA GLY A 590 -39.81 -29.12 -34.41
C GLY A 590 -38.72 -28.17 -33.91
N ILE A 591 -37.91 -27.61 -34.81
CA ILE A 591 -36.85 -26.68 -34.49
C ILE A 591 -37.29 -25.28 -34.94
N GLU A 592 -37.05 -24.28 -34.13
CA GLU A 592 -37.44 -22.90 -34.41
C GLU A 592 -36.65 -22.35 -35.59
N ASN A 593 -37.37 -21.78 -36.59
CA ASN A 593 -36.81 -21.17 -37.80
C ASN A 593 -35.91 -22.08 -38.67
N PHE A 594 -36.01 -23.41 -38.54
CA PHE A 594 -35.25 -24.36 -39.34
C PHE A 594 -36.12 -25.48 -39.91
N ASN A 595 -36.15 -25.60 -41.25
CA ASN A 595 -36.99 -26.54 -41.97
C ASN A 595 -36.20 -27.56 -42.82
N ASP A 596 -34.86 -27.43 -42.86
CA ASP A 596 -33.96 -28.27 -43.68
C ASP A 596 -33.43 -29.47 -42.88
N ILE A 597 -34.36 -30.24 -42.29
CA ILE A 597 -34.03 -31.46 -41.56
C ILE A 597 -34.11 -32.65 -42.51
N HIS A 598 -33.09 -33.51 -42.52
CA HIS A 598 -33.04 -34.71 -43.37
C HIS A 598 -33.04 -36.00 -42.53
N GLU A 599 -33.41 -37.08 -43.15
CA GLU A 599 -33.29 -38.40 -42.57
C GLU A 599 -31.82 -38.76 -42.43
N GLY A 600 -31.41 -39.26 -41.26
CA GLY A 600 -30.02 -39.53 -40.91
C GLY A 600 -29.30 -38.39 -40.13
N ASP A 601 -29.91 -37.21 -40.02
CA ASP A 601 -29.34 -36.15 -39.17
C ASP A 601 -29.35 -36.58 -37.68
N THR A 602 -28.32 -36.11 -36.96
CA THR A 602 -28.28 -36.28 -35.49
C THR A 602 -28.62 -34.94 -34.85
N ILE A 603 -29.54 -34.95 -33.89
CA ILE A 603 -29.89 -33.77 -33.09
C ILE A 603 -29.26 -33.96 -31.70
N GLU A 604 -28.40 -33.05 -31.29
CA GLU A 604 -27.83 -32.99 -29.95
C GLU A 604 -28.65 -31.97 -29.13
N ALA A 605 -29.21 -32.41 -28.01
CA ALA A 605 -29.92 -31.54 -27.09
C ALA A 605 -29.01 -31.13 -25.95
N PHE A 606 -28.95 -29.83 -25.65
CA PHE A 606 -28.13 -29.29 -24.57
C PHE A 606 -28.85 -28.16 -23.83
N VAL A 607 -28.35 -27.87 -22.63
CA VAL A 607 -28.80 -26.73 -21.81
C VAL A 607 -27.60 -25.98 -21.30
N MET A 608 -27.69 -24.66 -21.25
CA MET A 608 -26.70 -23.83 -20.62
C MET A 608 -26.99 -23.77 -19.13
N GLU A 609 -26.18 -24.44 -18.32
CA GLU A 609 -26.28 -24.40 -16.86
C GLU A 609 -25.27 -23.40 -16.27
N GLU A 610 -25.74 -22.60 -15.31
CA GLU A 610 -24.89 -21.67 -14.58
C GLU A 610 -23.94 -22.44 -13.65
N VAL A 611 -22.64 -22.31 -13.87
CA VAL A 611 -21.62 -22.91 -12.99
C VAL A 611 -21.46 -22.02 -11.76
N LYS A 612 -21.89 -22.50 -10.60
CA LYS A 612 -21.58 -21.88 -9.32
C LYS A 612 -20.07 -22.03 -9.06
N ARG A 613 -19.35 -20.93 -9.06
CA ARG A 613 -17.92 -20.84 -8.70
C ARG A 613 -17.72 -20.74 -7.19
#